data_a5d2237f2357a80b876608c7beb9809e
#
_entry.id   a5d2237f2357a80b876608c7beb9809e
#
_cell.length_a   1.000
_cell.length_b   1.000
_cell.length_c   1.000
_cell.angle_alpha   90.00
_cell.angle_beta   90.00
_cell.angle_gamma   90.00
#
_symmetry.space_group_name_H-M   'P 1'
#
loop_
_entity.id
_entity.type
_entity.pdbx_description
1 polymer ?
#
loop_
_entity_poly.entity_id
_entity_poly.type
_entity_poly.pdbx_seq_one_letter_code
_entity_poly.pdbx_strand_id
1 'polypeptide(L)'
;MGENTKQDFNQNGQNFKFTKRHRRLLYGSVFLMATSAIGPAFLTQTAVFTAQFYASFAFAILISIIIDIGAQINIWRILVVTGLRGQEISNKVLPGLGTIISILIAFGGLAFNIGNIAGAGLGLNAIFGLDVKWGAAITSIFAILIFVSRSGQKIMDIISMILGLSLIHISERAGKAD
;
A
#
# COMPACT_ATOMS: atom_id res chain seq x y z
N MET A 1 9.66 -23.29 -2.78
CA MET A 1 10.04 -22.34 -1.70
C MET A 1 8.97 -22.23 -0.61
N GLY A 2 7.97 -23.09 -0.61
CA GLY A 2 6.81 -23.08 0.29
C GLY A 2 6.80 -24.15 1.40
N GLU A 3 7.75 -25.04 1.44
CA GLU A 3 7.69 -26.21 2.33
C GLU A 3 8.38 -26.01 3.68
N ASN A 4 9.40 -25.18 3.75
CA ASN A 4 10.11 -24.93 5.01
C ASN A 4 9.38 -23.96 5.97
N THR A 5 8.38 -23.23 5.51
CA THR A 5 7.64 -22.27 6.37
C THR A 5 6.57 -22.96 7.20
N LYS A 6 6.13 -24.16 6.82
CA LYS A 6 5.09 -24.92 7.56
C LYS A 6 5.67 -25.79 8.68
N GLN A 7 6.95 -26.14 8.62
CA GLN A 7 7.57 -26.97 9.66
C GLN A 7 7.96 -26.20 10.92
N ASP A 8 8.22 -24.89 10.82
CA ASP A 8 8.58 -24.08 11.97
C ASP A 8 7.39 -23.71 12.87
N PHE A 9 6.16 -23.99 12.44
CA PHE A 9 4.95 -23.63 13.18
C PHE A 9 4.46 -24.72 14.15
N ASN A 10 5.01 -25.92 14.10
CA ASN A 10 4.40 -27.08 14.77
C ASN A 10 5.21 -27.73 15.92
N GLN A 11 6.31 -27.15 16.35
CA GLN A 11 7.03 -27.70 17.50
C GLN A 11 7.51 -26.60 18.45
N ASN A 12 6.91 -26.55 19.61
CA ASN A 12 7.25 -25.85 20.84
C ASN A 12 6.68 -24.42 20.98
N GLY A 13 5.76 -24.28 21.94
CA GLY A 13 5.40 -23.02 22.56
C GLY A 13 6.55 -22.34 23.32
N GLN A 14 7.75 -22.33 22.73
CA GLN A 14 8.93 -21.70 23.26
C GLN A 14 9.21 -20.42 22.48
N ASN A 15 9.17 -19.30 23.18
CA ASN A 15 9.74 -17.99 22.88
C ASN A 15 10.24 -17.79 21.45
N PHE A 16 9.37 -17.31 20.55
CA PHE A 16 9.72 -16.94 19.19
C PHE A 16 10.75 -15.80 19.25
N LYS A 17 12.03 -16.14 19.19
CA LYS A 17 13.10 -15.15 19.14
C LYS A 17 13.13 -14.55 17.75
N PHE A 18 12.71 -13.30 17.63
CA PHE A 18 12.85 -12.53 16.42
C PHE A 18 14.32 -12.46 15.98
N THR A 19 14.69 -13.24 15.00
CA THR A 19 16.01 -13.20 14.37
C THR A 19 16.17 -11.88 13.60
N LYS A 20 17.39 -11.37 13.44
CA LYS A 20 17.70 -10.18 12.64
C LYS A 20 17.05 -10.22 11.23
N ARG A 21 16.98 -11.43 10.63
CA ARG A 21 16.31 -11.66 9.33
C ARG A 21 14.81 -11.40 9.40
N HIS A 22 14.11 -11.87 10.44
CA HIS A 22 12.68 -11.65 10.62
C HIS A 22 12.36 -10.15 10.82
N ARG A 23 13.17 -9.46 11.61
CA ARG A 23 13.04 -8.00 11.80
C ARG A 23 13.20 -7.25 10.47
N ARG A 24 14.21 -7.60 9.68
CA ARG A 24 14.45 -6.97 8.37
C ARG A 24 13.28 -7.20 7.40
N LEU A 25 12.72 -8.42 7.34
CA LEU A 25 11.56 -8.73 6.52
C LEU A 25 10.32 -7.97 7.00
N LEU A 26 10.11 -7.87 8.31
CA LEU A 26 8.99 -7.13 8.89
C LEU A 26 9.08 -5.63 8.55
N TYR A 27 10.24 -5.00 8.79
CA TYR A 27 10.42 -3.60 8.44
C TYR A 27 10.28 -3.37 6.92
N GLY A 28 10.86 -4.24 6.09
CA GLY A 28 10.72 -4.17 4.64
C GLY A 28 9.26 -4.22 4.19
N SER A 29 8.46 -5.13 4.73
CA SER A 29 7.03 -5.22 4.38
C SER A 29 6.22 -4.03 4.89
N VAL A 30 6.51 -3.51 6.09
CA VAL A 30 5.85 -2.32 6.62
C VAL A 30 6.13 -1.09 5.74
N PHE A 31 7.40 -0.87 5.37
CA PHE A 31 7.76 0.24 4.47
C PHE A 31 7.14 0.08 3.08
N LEU A 32 7.13 -1.12 2.53
CA LEU A 32 6.51 -1.38 1.24
C LEU A 32 5.01 -1.10 1.27
N MET A 33 4.30 -1.55 2.30
CA MET A 33 2.88 -1.27 2.49
C MET A 33 2.61 0.23 2.64
N ALA A 34 3.35 0.92 3.49
CA ALA A 34 3.20 2.36 3.70
C ALA A 34 3.41 3.14 2.39
N THR A 35 4.47 2.83 1.65
CA THR A 35 4.79 3.51 0.38
C THR A 35 3.76 3.21 -0.71
N SER A 36 3.24 1.99 -0.76
CA SER A 36 2.18 1.65 -1.73
C SER A 36 0.85 2.33 -1.43
N ALA A 37 0.57 2.63 -0.16
CA ALA A 37 -0.63 3.36 0.24
C ALA A 37 -0.54 4.86 -0.05
N ILE A 38 0.66 5.46 0.05
CA ILE A 38 0.90 6.89 -0.19
C ILE A 38 1.31 7.08 -1.66
N GLY A 39 0.34 6.87 -2.57
CA GLY A 39 0.53 7.11 -4.00
C GLY A 39 0.20 8.55 -4.41
N PRO A 40 0.49 8.92 -5.66
CA PRO A 40 0.17 10.25 -6.19
C PRO A 40 -1.32 10.62 -6.08
N ALA A 41 -2.22 9.66 -6.25
CA ALA A 41 -3.65 9.85 -6.07
C ALA A 41 -4.01 10.24 -4.63
N PHE A 42 -3.37 9.59 -3.64
CA PHE A 42 -3.57 9.91 -2.23
C PHE A 42 -3.17 11.36 -1.94
N LEU A 43 -2.00 11.80 -2.38
CA LEU A 43 -1.51 13.16 -2.15
C LEU A 43 -2.45 14.21 -2.76
N THR A 44 -2.89 13.99 -3.99
CA THR A 44 -3.80 14.90 -4.69
C THR A 44 -5.16 14.98 -3.99
N GLN A 45 -5.76 13.85 -3.65
CA GLN A 45 -7.06 13.81 -2.96
C GLN A 45 -6.98 14.43 -1.57
N THR A 46 -5.90 14.14 -0.81
CA THR A 46 -5.71 14.71 0.52
C THR A 46 -5.61 16.23 0.44
N ALA A 47 -4.86 16.78 -0.53
CA ALA A 47 -4.75 18.22 -0.72
C ALA A 47 -6.11 18.85 -1.05
N VAL A 48 -6.87 18.27 -1.98
CA VAL A 48 -8.19 18.78 -2.39
C VAL A 48 -9.17 18.73 -1.22
N PHE A 49 -9.28 17.62 -0.52
CA PHE A 49 -10.23 17.50 0.60
C PHE A 49 -9.83 18.34 1.81
N THR A 50 -8.53 18.50 2.06
CA THR A 50 -8.07 19.42 3.11
C THR A 50 -8.45 20.86 2.78
N ALA A 51 -8.30 21.28 1.53
CA ALA A 51 -8.71 22.62 1.10
C ALA A 51 -10.23 22.84 1.17
N GLN A 52 -11.05 21.80 1.01
CA GLN A 52 -12.52 21.89 1.05
C GLN A 52 -13.09 21.76 2.47
N PHE A 53 -12.57 20.87 3.28
CA PHE A 53 -13.18 20.47 4.56
C PHE A 53 -12.37 20.86 5.80
N TYR A 54 -11.15 21.38 5.64
CA TYR A 54 -10.29 21.86 6.72
C TYR A 54 -10.20 20.85 7.90
N ALA A 55 -10.47 21.33 9.11
CA ALA A 55 -10.40 20.53 10.34
C ALA A 55 -11.34 19.31 10.35
N SER A 56 -12.49 19.38 9.68
CA SER A 56 -13.43 18.25 9.57
C SER A 56 -12.83 17.07 8.85
N PHE A 57 -11.97 17.32 7.87
CA PHE A 57 -11.27 16.25 7.15
C PHE A 57 -10.22 15.57 8.03
N ALA A 58 -9.49 16.33 8.86
CA ALA A 58 -8.54 15.76 9.82
C ALA A 58 -9.24 14.84 10.83
N PHE A 59 -10.42 15.23 11.33
CA PHE A 59 -11.23 14.37 12.19
C PHE A 59 -11.69 13.10 11.47
N ALA A 60 -12.15 13.21 10.23
CA ALA A 60 -12.55 12.04 9.43
C ALA A 60 -11.39 11.06 9.22
N ILE A 61 -10.18 11.56 8.95
CA ILE A 61 -8.96 10.75 8.84
C ILE A 61 -8.68 10.02 10.15
N LEU A 62 -8.71 10.73 11.28
CA LEU A 62 -8.45 10.14 12.60
C LEU A 62 -9.41 8.97 12.90
N ILE A 63 -10.70 9.18 12.72
CA ILE A 63 -11.71 8.14 12.95
C ILE A 63 -11.53 6.98 11.98
N SER A 64 -11.27 7.25 10.70
CA SER A 64 -11.02 6.22 9.69
C SER A 64 -9.83 5.34 10.06
N ILE A 65 -8.74 5.92 10.54
CA ILE A 65 -7.55 5.17 10.98
C ILE A 65 -7.87 4.26 12.16
N ILE A 66 -8.62 4.75 13.16
CA ILE A 66 -9.01 3.94 14.33
C ILE A 66 -9.86 2.74 13.91
N ILE A 67 -10.84 2.96 13.04
CA ILE A 67 -11.71 1.91 12.51
C ILE A 67 -10.89 0.91 11.69
N ASP A 68 -10.00 1.40 10.82
CA ASP A 68 -9.16 0.57 9.96
C ASP A 68 -8.22 -0.32 10.78
N ILE A 69 -7.56 0.21 11.81
CA ILE A 69 -6.71 -0.58 12.71
C ILE A 69 -7.52 -1.70 13.35
N GLY A 70 -8.71 -1.41 13.87
CA GLY A 70 -9.59 -2.41 14.47
C GLY A 70 -10.01 -3.50 13.50
N ALA A 71 -10.40 -3.13 12.29
CA ALA A 71 -10.77 -4.06 11.23
C ALA A 71 -9.59 -4.92 10.78
N GLN A 72 -8.45 -4.31 10.51
CA GLN A 72 -7.25 -4.97 10.02
C GLN A 72 -6.70 -6.00 11.02
N ILE A 73 -6.63 -5.67 12.31
CA ILE A 73 -6.17 -6.61 13.35
C ILE A 73 -7.03 -7.89 13.33
N ASN A 74 -8.35 -7.75 13.23
CA ASN A 74 -9.25 -8.89 13.19
C ASN A 74 -9.08 -9.72 11.90
N ILE A 75 -9.01 -9.07 10.75
CA ILE A 75 -8.81 -9.72 9.46
C ILE A 75 -7.49 -10.50 9.44
N TRP A 76 -6.39 -9.87 9.86
CA TRP A 76 -5.08 -10.51 9.88
C TRP A 76 -5.03 -11.70 10.85
N ARG A 77 -5.69 -11.62 12.02
CA ARG A 77 -5.79 -12.76 12.95
C ARG A 77 -6.52 -13.94 12.30
N ILE A 78 -7.62 -13.69 11.62
CA ILE A 78 -8.39 -14.73 10.92
C ILE A 78 -7.54 -15.37 9.82
N LEU A 79 -6.87 -14.57 8.99
CA LEU A 79 -6.02 -15.05 7.91
C LEU A 79 -4.86 -15.91 8.42
N VAL A 80 -4.19 -15.47 9.49
CA VAL A 80 -3.06 -16.21 10.09
C VAL A 80 -3.51 -17.52 10.72
N VAL A 81 -4.62 -17.53 11.46
CA VAL A 81 -5.13 -18.74 12.13
C VAL A 81 -5.67 -19.74 11.13
N THR A 82 -6.36 -19.28 10.10
CA THR A 82 -6.96 -20.17 9.09
C THR A 82 -5.98 -20.64 8.03
N GLY A 83 -4.93 -19.88 7.76
CA GLY A 83 -3.98 -20.12 6.66
C GLY A 83 -4.61 -20.04 5.27
N LEU A 84 -5.84 -19.52 5.18
CA LEU A 84 -6.62 -19.40 3.95
C LEU A 84 -6.55 -17.96 3.42
N ARG A 85 -6.84 -17.80 2.13
CA ARG A 85 -7.00 -16.48 1.51
C ARG A 85 -8.33 -15.86 1.90
N GLY A 86 -8.40 -14.53 1.94
CA GLY A 86 -9.63 -13.82 2.32
C GLY A 86 -10.85 -14.21 1.48
N GLN A 87 -10.67 -14.43 0.18
CA GLN A 87 -11.73 -14.88 -0.74
C GLN A 87 -12.20 -16.30 -0.43
N GLU A 88 -11.30 -17.19 -0.02
CA GLU A 88 -11.63 -18.57 0.36
C GLU A 88 -12.45 -18.59 1.66
N ILE A 89 -12.05 -17.74 2.62
CA ILE A 89 -12.80 -17.58 3.88
C ILE A 89 -14.19 -17.04 3.59
N SER A 90 -14.30 -16.01 2.77
CA SER A 90 -15.58 -15.41 2.38
C SER A 90 -16.50 -16.42 1.70
N ASN A 91 -15.97 -17.29 0.83
CA ASN A 91 -16.74 -18.37 0.20
C ASN A 91 -17.18 -19.46 1.18
N LYS A 92 -16.48 -19.65 2.30
CA LYS A 92 -16.91 -20.58 3.36
C LYS A 92 -18.07 -20.02 4.17
N VAL A 93 -18.13 -18.69 4.34
CA VAL A 93 -19.23 -18.01 5.03
C VAL A 93 -20.48 -17.97 4.15
N LEU A 94 -20.31 -17.56 2.88
CA LEU A 94 -21.39 -17.52 1.90
C LEU A 94 -20.82 -17.91 0.53
N PRO A 95 -21.31 -19.00 -0.08
CA PRO A 95 -20.87 -19.42 -1.41
C PRO A 95 -21.06 -18.30 -2.44
N GLY A 96 -20.00 -18.00 -3.21
CA GLY A 96 -20.01 -16.93 -4.20
C GLY A 96 -19.53 -15.55 -3.69
N LEU A 97 -19.53 -15.30 -2.38
CA LEU A 97 -19.12 -14.02 -1.80
C LEU A 97 -17.66 -13.69 -2.13
N GLY A 98 -16.77 -14.68 -2.08
CA GLY A 98 -15.36 -14.48 -2.42
C GLY A 98 -15.15 -14.07 -3.88
N THR A 99 -15.99 -14.53 -4.79
CA THR A 99 -15.95 -14.10 -6.20
C THR A 99 -16.39 -12.65 -6.35
N ILE A 100 -17.46 -12.25 -5.68
CA ILE A 100 -17.93 -10.86 -5.67
C ILE A 100 -16.85 -9.93 -5.11
N ILE A 101 -16.25 -10.29 -3.98
CA ILE A 101 -15.16 -9.53 -3.36
C ILE A 101 -13.97 -9.43 -4.31
N SER A 102 -13.60 -10.51 -5.01
CA SER A 102 -12.48 -10.49 -5.97
C SER A 102 -12.73 -9.53 -7.13
N ILE A 103 -13.95 -9.50 -7.65
CA ILE A 103 -14.36 -8.58 -8.72
C ILE A 103 -14.29 -7.13 -8.21
N LEU A 104 -14.84 -6.86 -7.04
CA LEU A 104 -14.80 -5.51 -6.44
C LEU A 104 -13.37 -5.04 -6.18
N ILE A 105 -12.49 -5.92 -5.69
CA ILE A 105 -11.07 -5.60 -5.50
C ILE A 105 -10.38 -5.30 -6.84
N ALA A 106 -10.69 -6.06 -7.89
CA ALA A 106 -10.14 -5.83 -9.22
C ALA A 106 -10.55 -4.46 -9.78
N PHE A 107 -11.83 -4.11 -9.68
CA PHE A 107 -12.32 -2.78 -10.08
C PHE A 107 -11.74 -1.65 -9.23
N GLY A 108 -11.65 -1.84 -7.91
CA GLY A 108 -11.02 -0.87 -7.00
C GLY A 108 -9.55 -0.66 -7.34
N GLY A 109 -8.81 -1.74 -7.61
CA GLY A 109 -7.42 -1.68 -8.05
C GLY A 109 -7.25 -0.95 -9.39
N LEU A 110 -8.14 -1.17 -10.34
CA LEU A 110 -8.13 -0.46 -11.62
C LEU A 110 -8.35 1.04 -11.41
N ALA A 111 -9.37 1.43 -10.66
CA ALA A 111 -9.67 2.83 -10.36
C ALA A 111 -8.49 3.52 -9.64
N PHE A 112 -7.89 2.84 -8.67
CA PHE A 112 -6.72 3.32 -7.95
C PHE A 112 -5.52 3.55 -8.87
N ASN A 113 -5.25 2.62 -9.79
CA ASN A 113 -4.16 2.76 -10.74
C ASN A 113 -4.39 3.91 -11.74
N ILE A 114 -5.61 4.12 -12.20
CA ILE A 114 -5.95 5.29 -13.03
C ILE A 114 -5.64 6.59 -12.28
N GLY A 115 -6.03 6.67 -11.00
CA GLY A 115 -5.72 7.82 -10.14
C GLY A 115 -4.21 8.05 -9.97
N ASN A 116 -3.43 6.99 -9.79
CA ASN A 116 -1.97 7.08 -9.68
C ASN A 116 -1.30 7.58 -10.97
N ILE A 117 -1.76 7.11 -12.12
CA ILE A 117 -1.26 7.58 -13.43
C ILE A 117 -1.59 9.07 -13.63
N ALA A 118 -2.80 9.48 -13.33
CA ALA A 118 -3.20 10.88 -13.41
C ALA A 118 -2.40 11.77 -12.46
N GLY A 119 -2.21 11.32 -11.20
CA GLY A 119 -1.40 12.02 -10.20
C GLY A 119 0.08 12.14 -10.61
N ALA A 120 0.65 11.11 -11.21
CA ALA A 120 2.02 11.17 -11.75
C ALA A 120 2.13 12.16 -12.91
N GLY A 121 1.11 12.23 -13.77
CA GLY A 121 1.02 13.26 -14.83
C GLY A 121 0.97 14.68 -14.26
N LEU A 122 0.20 14.90 -13.21
CA LEU A 122 0.18 16.18 -12.48
C LEU A 122 1.53 16.54 -11.88
N GLY A 123 2.24 15.56 -11.31
CA GLY A 123 3.60 15.76 -10.79
C GLY A 123 4.58 16.22 -11.87
N LEU A 124 4.57 15.59 -13.05
CA LEU A 124 5.40 16.01 -14.19
C LEU A 124 5.00 17.39 -14.74
N ASN A 125 3.71 17.72 -14.72
CA ASN A 125 3.25 19.05 -15.07
C ASN A 125 3.78 20.10 -14.10
N ALA A 126 3.76 19.85 -12.80
CA ALA A 126 4.25 20.79 -11.79
C ALA A 126 5.77 21.03 -11.88
N ILE A 127 6.57 20.01 -12.26
CA ILE A 127 8.04 20.11 -12.32
C ILE A 127 8.52 20.66 -13.69
N PHE A 128 7.93 20.16 -14.78
CA PHE A 128 8.42 20.39 -16.14
C PHE A 128 7.45 21.23 -17.01
N GLY A 129 6.27 21.58 -16.48
CA GLY A 129 5.24 22.27 -17.29
C GLY A 129 4.62 21.39 -18.38
N LEU A 130 4.83 20.08 -18.35
CA LEU A 130 4.32 19.16 -19.35
C LEU A 130 2.79 19.03 -19.22
N ASP A 131 2.07 18.93 -20.34
CA ASP A 131 0.64 18.62 -20.29
C ASP A 131 0.41 17.30 -19.54
N VAL A 132 -0.61 17.28 -18.65
CA VAL A 132 -0.91 16.17 -17.77
C VAL A 132 -1.11 14.85 -18.52
N LYS A 133 -1.70 14.91 -19.72
CA LYS A 133 -1.96 13.71 -20.54
C LYS A 133 -0.65 13.10 -21.04
N TRP A 134 0.28 13.93 -21.50
CA TRP A 134 1.60 13.47 -21.93
C TRP A 134 2.44 12.96 -20.76
N GLY A 135 2.39 13.66 -19.63
CA GLY A 135 3.01 13.19 -18.40
C GLY A 135 2.49 11.83 -17.95
N ALA A 136 1.18 11.63 -17.98
CA ALA A 136 0.54 10.35 -17.67
C ALA A 136 0.94 9.23 -18.64
N ALA A 137 1.01 9.53 -19.94
CA ALA A 137 1.43 8.55 -20.95
C ALA A 137 2.90 8.12 -20.75
N ILE A 138 3.80 9.06 -20.54
CA ILE A 138 5.23 8.80 -20.30
C ILE A 138 5.41 7.95 -19.03
N THR A 139 4.78 8.33 -17.91
CA THR A 139 4.89 7.55 -16.67
C THR A 139 4.32 6.15 -16.79
N SER A 140 3.23 5.96 -17.55
CA SER A 140 2.67 4.64 -17.83
C SER A 140 3.62 3.74 -18.60
N ILE A 141 4.30 4.28 -19.63
CA ILE A 141 5.30 3.54 -20.41
C ILE A 141 6.46 3.13 -19.50
N PHE A 142 6.98 4.05 -18.69
CA PHE A 142 8.05 3.73 -17.73
C PHE A 142 7.63 2.67 -16.72
N ALA A 143 6.42 2.75 -16.18
CA ALA A 143 5.89 1.75 -15.26
C ALA A 143 5.83 0.37 -15.91
N ILE A 144 5.31 0.27 -17.15
CA ILE A 144 5.25 -0.99 -17.89
C ILE A 144 6.65 -1.56 -18.13
N LEU A 145 7.61 -0.73 -18.55
CA LEU A 145 8.98 -1.17 -18.79
C LEU A 145 9.65 -1.70 -17.51
N ILE A 146 9.43 -1.05 -16.37
CA ILE A 146 9.92 -1.53 -15.07
C ILE A 146 9.28 -2.86 -14.71
N PHE A 147 7.98 -3.01 -14.90
CA PHE A 147 7.25 -4.24 -14.57
C PHE A 147 7.65 -5.43 -15.44
N VAL A 148 7.91 -5.21 -16.72
CA VAL A 148 8.35 -6.26 -17.67
C VAL A 148 9.81 -6.66 -17.44
N SER A 149 10.62 -5.78 -16.85
CA SER A 149 12.02 -6.07 -16.54
C SER A 149 12.15 -7.10 -15.41
N ARG A 150 12.98 -8.12 -15.62
CA ARG A 150 13.30 -9.14 -14.59
C ARG A 150 13.91 -8.56 -13.30
N SER A 151 14.55 -7.40 -13.40
CA SER A 151 15.12 -6.66 -12.26
C SER A 151 14.16 -5.61 -11.69
N GLY A 152 13.01 -5.39 -12.30
CA GLY A 152 12.07 -4.33 -11.97
C GLY A 152 11.61 -4.38 -10.52
N GLN A 153 11.36 -5.56 -9.98
CA GLN A 153 10.95 -5.72 -8.57
C GLN A 153 12.01 -5.19 -7.59
N LYS A 154 13.29 -5.47 -7.83
CA LYS A 154 14.38 -4.98 -6.97
C LYS A 154 14.52 -3.45 -7.05
N ILE A 155 14.35 -2.90 -8.24
CA ILE A 155 14.39 -1.45 -8.47
C ILE A 155 13.20 -0.78 -7.76
N MET A 156 12.01 -1.34 -7.90
CA MET A 156 10.81 -0.86 -7.20
C MET A 156 10.99 -0.89 -5.69
N ASP A 157 11.51 -1.97 -5.11
CA ASP A 157 11.75 -2.08 -3.67
C ASP A 157 12.70 -1.00 -3.16
N ILE A 158 13.79 -0.74 -3.89
CA ILE A 158 14.77 0.28 -3.53
C ILE A 158 14.16 1.69 -3.64
N ILE A 159 13.50 1.99 -4.75
CA ILE A 159 12.85 3.29 -4.97
C ILE A 159 11.77 3.54 -3.92
N SER A 160 10.93 2.53 -3.65
CA SER A 160 9.86 2.62 -2.64
C SER A 160 10.43 2.87 -1.24
N MET A 161 11.55 2.23 -0.90
CA MET A 161 12.20 2.45 0.40
C MET A 161 12.78 3.87 0.51
N ILE A 162 13.42 4.37 -0.55
CA ILE A 162 13.96 5.74 -0.59
C ILE A 162 12.83 6.77 -0.49
N LEU A 163 11.76 6.59 -1.26
CA LEU A 163 10.61 7.49 -1.24
C LEU A 163 9.89 7.47 0.11
N GLY A 164 9.71 6.30 0.72
CA GLY A 164 9.10 6.18 2.03
C GLY A 164 9.90 6.90 3.12
N LEU A 165 11.23 6.75 3.12
CA LEU A 165 12.11 7.46 4.03
C LEU A 165 12.11 8.98 3.77
N SER A 166 12.07 9.38 2.51
CA SER A 166 12.00 10.79 2.12
C SER A 166 10.70 11.45 2.59
N LEU A 167 9.56 10.77 2.45
CA LEU A 167 8.26 11.27 2.91
C LEU A 167 8.23 11.45 4.43
N ILE A 168 8.79 10.51 5.19
CA ILE A 168 8.90 10.63 6.65
C ILE A 168 9.73 11.86 7.02
N HIS A 169 10.87 12.07 6.36
CA HIS A 169 11.77 13.20 6.63
C HIS A 169 11.13 14.56 6.28
N ILE A 170 10.40 14.62 5.17
CA ILE A 170 9.66 15.83 4.75
C ILE A 170 8.56 16.16 5.77
N SER A 171 7.80 15.16 6.21
CA SER A 171 6.75 15.31 7.20
C SER A 171 7.29 15.80 8.57
N GLU A 172 8.44 15.27 8.99
CA GLU A 172 9.11 15.72 10.21
C GLU A 172 9.57 17.19 10.13
N ARG A 173 10.05 17.63 8.97
CA ARG A 173 10.45 19.03 8.77
C ARG A 173 9.27 19.98 8.71
N ALA A 174 8.18 19.60 8.07
CA ALA A 174 6.97 20.40 8.02
C ALA A 174 6.38 20.63 9.41
N GLY A 175 6.40 19.62 10.30
CA GLY A 175 5.95 19.76 11.69
C GLY A 175 6.88 20.54 12.63
N LYS A 176 8.07 20.97 12.16
CA LYS A 176 9.01 21.81 12.93
C LYS A 176 9.07 23.25 12.44
N ALA A 177 8.31 23.59 11.39
CA ALA A 177 8.31 24.92 10.79
C ALA A 177 7.24 25.86 11.37
N ASP A 178 6.40 25.35 12.29
CA ASP A 178 5.44 26.09 13.12
C ASP A 178 5.99 26.27 14.53
#